data_db4ac2b023ec1f6a33672f4cad9284de
#
_entry.id   db4ac2b023ec1f6a33672f4cad9284de
#
_cell.length_a   1.000
_cell.length_b   1.000
_cell.length_c   1.000
_cell.angle_alpha   90.00
_cell.angle_beta   90.00
_cell.angle_gamma   90.00
#
_symmetry.space_group_name_H-M   'P 1'
#
loop_
_entity.id
_entity.type
_entity.pdbx_description
1 polymer ?
#
loop_
_entity_poly.entity_id
_entity_poly.type
_entity_poly.pdbx_seq_one_letter_code
_entity_poly.pdbx_strand_id
1 'polypeptide(L)'
;MKQQRQNMKRFGGLGVLVSLLAFAACEQQQQAAAPQESQPEKEAIVWKLAQTWGTGFPIFGDAVIKMADMVKAMSGGELEIRIDSANKHKAALGILDMVKAGQYEMGHSASYYWKGKDVNTMFFSTMPFGMIAPEQYAWFYYGGGMELMKKVYDKHGVYSFPGGNTGNQMGGWFRKEINSLDDLQGHKMRIPGFAGEVLAKLGVVVTNIAPGELYTALERGTIDALEWVGPSLDLNMGFQKIAPFYYTGWHEPATELQFMVNKEAFDALPAHLQEILTIAMQYAAYDMYARSYHDSAVNWASIEEEYPEVKIRTFSPEIIAAMKQANEELLAESAAADPAFKEILESQSAYMKIARKWTEISDYAYLKDNLE
;
A
#
# COMPACT_ATOMS: atom_id res chain seq x y z
N MET A 1 -33.33 24.32 -41.10
CA MET A 1 -34.04 25.53 -41.56
C MET A 1 -33.09 26.71 -41.42
N LYS A 2 -32.69 27.20 -42.61
CA LYS A 2 -32.60 28.57 -43.12
C LYS A 2 -31.89 29.59 -42.22
N GLN A 3 -30.64 29.99 -42.50
CA GLN A 3 -30.22 30.96 -43.57
C GLN A 3 -30.54 32.41 -43.21
N GLN A 4 -29.48 33.24 -43.14
CA GLN A 4 -29.26 34.54 -43.86
C GLN A 4 -27.97 35.18 -43.31
N ARG A 5 -26.94 35.37 -44.01
CA ARG A 5 -26.41 36.06 -45.20
C ARG A 5 -26.69 37.57 -45.27
N GLN A 6 -25.56 38.29 -45.44
CA GLN A 6 -25.32 39.55 -46.16
C GLN A 6 -25.54 40.85 -45.38
N ASN A 7 -24.60 41.78 -45.39
CA ASN A 7 -24.20 42.61 -46.54
C ASN A 7 -22.93 43.41 -46.31
N MET A 8 -22.22 43.55 -47.38
CA MET A 8 -21.03 44.33 -47.68
C MET A 8 -21.45 45.71 -48.20
N LYS A 9 -20.76 46.82 -47.82
CA LYS A 9 -20.67 48.00 -48.70
C LYS A 9 -19.31 48.70 -48.55
N ARG A 10 -18.73 48.96 -49.72
CA ARG A 10 -17.54 49.70 -50.06
C ARG A 10 -17.75 51.22 -50.00
N PHE A 11 -16.66 51.96 -49.76
CA PHE A 11 -16.28 53.26 -50.41
C PHE A 11 -14.87 53.51 -49.91
N GLY A 12 -13.80 53.76 -50.66
CA GLY A 12 -13.58 54.47 -51.86
C GLY A 12 -12.99 55.87 -51.54
N GLY A 13 -11.68 56.10 -51.73
CA GLY A 13 -11.13 57.44 -51.61
C GLY A 13 -9.59 57.47 -51.62
N LEU A 14 -9.08 57.83 -52.73
CA LEU A 14 -7.72 58.11 -53.21
C LEU A 14 -7.04 59.22 -52.41
N GLY A 15 -5.72 59.09 -52.18
CA GLY A 15 -4.89 60.18 -51.65
C GLY A 15 -3.40 59.82 -51.69
N VAL A 16 -2.77 60.08 -52.81
CA VAL A 16 -1.30 60.02 -53.01
C VAL A 16 -0.65 61.18 -52.31
N LEU A 17 0.32 60.95 -51.41
CA LEU A 17 1.39 61.93 -51.15
C LEU A 17 2.73 61.20 -50.98
N VAL A 18 3.62 61.47 -51.85
CA VAL A 18 5.05 61.14 -51.84
C VAL A 18 5.76 61.97 -50.80
N SER A 19 6.50 61.33 -49.92
CA SER A 19 7.60 62.01 -49.20
C SER A 19 8.72 61.01 -48.97
N LEU A 20 9.81 61.24 -49.64
CA LEU A 20 11.12 60.67 -49.32
C LEU A 20 11.51 61.07 -47.88
N LEU A 21 12.14 60.16 -47.13
CA LEU A 21 13.42 60.47 -46.47
C LEU A 21 13.81 59.32 -45.50
N ALA A 22 15.10 59.05 -45.64
CA ALA A 22 16.02 58.53 -44.61
C ALA A 22 15.95 57.07 -44.23
N PHE A 23 16.78 56.29 -44.90
CA PHE A 23 17.39 55.07 -44.36
C PHE A 23 18.21 55.48 -43.12
N ALA A 24 17.68 55.14 -41.94
CA ALA A 24 18.47 54.96 -40.74
C ALA A 24 18.69 53.46 -40.55
N ALA A 25 19.90 53.03 -40.83
CA ALA A 25 20.36 51.68 -40.53
C ALA A 25 20.35 51.49 -39.01
N CYS A 26 19.36 50.76 -38.49
CA CYS A 26 19.45 50.18 -37.16
C CYS A 26 20.32 48.90 -37.28
N GLU A 27 21.60 49.07 -36.96
CA GLU A 27 22.45 47.93 -36.58
C GLU A 27 21.85 47.33 -35.32
N GLN A 28 21.05 46.25 -35.51
CA GLN A 28 20.76 45.33 -34.41
C GLN A 28 22.06 44.62 -34.03
N GLN A 29 22.73 45.14 -33.01
CA GLN A 29 23.71 44.38 -32.27
C GLN A 29 23.04 43.12 -31.79
N GLN A 30 23.27 42.00 -32.47
CA GLN A 30 23.10 40.69 -31.92
C GLN A 30 24.03 40.58 -30.70
N GLN A 31 23.50 40.90 -29.53
CA GLN A 31 24.11 40.42 -28.28
C GLN A 31 24.16 38.93 -28.37
N ALA A 32 25.32 38.37 -28.69
CA ALA A 32 25.61 36.95 -28.50
C ALA A 32 25.29 36.65 -27.04
N ALA A 33 24.28 35.82 -26.81
CA ALA A 33 24.02 35.27 -25.46
C ALA A 33 25.34 34.65 -24.98
N ALA A 34 25.82 35.16 -23.87
CA ALA A 34 26.97 34.59 -23.20
C ALA A 34 26.68 33.07 -23.01
N PRO A 35 27.66 32.19 -23.22
CA PRO A 35 27.49 30.79 -22.93
C PRO A 35 27.02 30.70 -21.50
N GLN A 36 25.82 30.13 -21.26
CA GLN A 36 25.43 29.68 -19.92
C GLN A 36 26.50 28.66 -19.50
N GLU A 37 27.34 29.06 -18.56
CA GLU A 37 28.19 28.12 -17.86
C GLU A 37 27.23 27.01 -17.36
N SER A 38 27.37 25.84 -17.96
CA SER A 38 26.70 24.63 -17.44
C SER A 38 27.15 24.48 -15.99
N GLN A 39 26.25 24.72 -15.05
CA GLN A 39 26.52 24.35 -13.66
C GLN A 39 27.00 22.90 -13.69
N PRO A 40 28.06 22.55 -12.94
CA PRO A 40 28.51 21.17 -12.86
C PRO A 40 27.31 20.32 -12.46
N GLU A 41 27.01 19.31 -13.29
CA GLU A 41 25.96 18.35 -13.04
C GLU A 41 26.26 17.72 -11.68
N LYS A 42 25.43 18.02 -10.68
CA LYS A 42 25.58 17.48 -9.34
C LYS A 42 25.48 15.96 -9.46
N GLU A 43 26.48 15.23 -9.02
CA GLU A 43 26.45 13.77 -9.04
C GLU A 43 25.23 13.28 -8.27
N ALA A 44 24.38 12.47 -8.93
CA ALA A 44 23.14 11.99 -8.34
C ALA A 44 23.44 11.06 -7.14
N ILE A 45 22.72 11.26 -6.06
CA ILE A 45 22.68 10.31 -4.94
C ILE A 45 21.87 9.09 -5.40
N VAL A 46 22.49 7.91 -5.39
CA VAL A 46 21.84 6.68 -5.83
C VAL A 46 21.62 5.76 -4.64
N TRP A 47 20.36 5.51 -4.31
CA TRP A 47 19.96 4.58 -3.28
C TRP A 47 19.44 3.26 -3.87
N LYS A 48 19.49 2.20 -3.06
CA LYS A 48 18.89 0.90 -3.37
C LYS A 48 17.71 0.65 -2.45
N LEU A 49 16.64 0.11 -3.02
CA LEU A 49 15.45 -0.32 -2.29
C LEU A 49 15.25 -1.82 -2.48
N ALA A 50 15.16 -2.57 -1.37
CA ALA A 50 14.76 -3.97 -1.38
C ALA A 50 13.25 -4.09 -1.16
N GLN A 51 12.57 -4.90 -1.97
CA GLN A 51 11.14 -5.17 -1.76
C GLN A 51 10.84 -6.66 -1.58
N THR A 52 9.81 -6.95 -0.76
CA THR A 52 9.31 -8.33 -0.55
C THR A 52 8.75 -8.96 -1.83
N TRP A 53 8.34 -8.15 -2.78
CA TRP A 53 7.62 -8.55 -3.98
C TRP A 53 8.56 -9.02 -5.09
N GLY A 54 8.05 -9.93 -5.92
CA GLY A 54 8.77 -10.40 -7.11
C GLY A 54 8.88 -9.32 -8.19
N THR A 55 9.68 -9.60 -9.21
CA THR A 55 9.78 -8.70 -10.37
C THR A 55 8.46 -8.59 -11.10
N GLY A 56 8.01 -7.36 -11.37
CA GLY A 56 6.75 -7.09 -12.06
C GLY A 56 5.50 -7.45 -11.24
N PHE A 57 5.62 -7.51 -9.91
CA PHE A 57 4.48 -7.78 -9.05
C PHE A 57 3.49 -6.60 -9.10
N PRO A 58 2.23 -6.84 -9.50
CA PRO A 58 1.27 -5.75 -9.70
C PRO A 58 0.93 -5.05 -8.39
N ILE A 59 0.43 -3.84 -8.48
CA ILE A 59 -0.03 -2.98 -7.39
C ILE A 59 1.10 -2.66 -6.40
N PHE A 60 1.61 -3.64 -5.67
CA PHE A 60 2.64 -3.46 -4.65
C PHE A 60 3.99 -3.04 -5.25
N GLY A 61 4.44 -3.74 -6.29
CA GLY A 61 5.65 -3.37 -7.03
C GLY A 61 5.48 -2.06 -7.81
N ASP A 62 4.30 -1.84 -8.36
CA ASP A 62 3.98 -0.61 -9.10
C ASP A 62 4.04 0.63 -8.19
N ALA A 63 3.58 0.52 -6.93
CA ALA A 63 3.67 1.61 -5.95
C ALA A 63 5.12 2.00 -5.66
N VAL A 64 6.02 1.01 -5.57
CA VAL A 64 7.46 1.25 -5.36
C VAL A 64 8.08 1.93 -6.57
N ILE A 65 7.73 1.49 -7.80
CA ILE A 65 8.20 2.11 -9.04
C ILE A 65 7.71 3.55 -9.11
N LYS A 66 6.43 3.78 -8.86
CA LYS A 66 5.83 5.12 -8.87
C LYS A 66 6.50 6.07 -7.88
N MET A 67 6.76 5.60 -6.67
CA MET A 67 7.50 6.37 -5.66
C MET A 67 8.89 6.75 -6.16
N ALA A 68 9.65 5.80 -6.72
CA ALA A 68 11.00 6.05 -7.23
C ALA A 68 11.01 7.04 -8.41
N ASP A 69 10.07 6.91 -9.34
CA ASP A 69 9.93 7.82 -10.48
C ASP A 69 9.57 9.24 -10.02
N MET A 70 8.69 9.37 -9.05
CA MET A 70 8.33 10.67 -8.47
C MET A 70 9.52 11.33 -7.76
N VAL A 71 10.29 10.58 -6.96
CA VAL A 71 11.50 11.08 -6.32
C VAL A 71 12.47 11.61 -7.37
N LYS A 72 12.74 10.84 -8.41
CA LYS A 72 13.63 11.26 -9.50
C LYS A 72 13.12 12.52 -10.20
N ALA A 73 11.83 12.57 -10.52
CA ALA A 73 11.24 13.71 -11.22
C ALA A 73 11.24 14.97 -10.36
N MET A 74 10.80 14.90 -9.11
CA MET A 74 10.70 16.05 -8.20
C MET A 74 12.07 16.57 -7.75
N SER A 75 13.06 15.69 -7.61
CA SER A 75 14.43 16.08 -7.28
C SER A 75 15.25 16.57 -8.47
N GLY A 76 14.67 16.56 -9.70
CA GLY A 76 15.44 16.88 -10.90
C GLY A 76 16.58 15.89 -11.16
N GLY A 77 16.47 14.66 -10.63
CA GLY A 77 17.49 13.61 -10.74
C GLY A 77 18.57 13.65 -9.64
N GLU A 78 18.50 14.56 -8.66
CA GLU A 78 19.44 14.60 -7.53
C GLU A 78 19.40 13.33 -6.67
N LEU A 79 18.23 12.68 -6.57
CA LEU A 79 18.07 11.39 -5.88
C LEU A 79 17.45 10.36 -6.83
N GLU A 80 18.12 9.22 -6.97
CA GLU A 80 17.69 8.10 -7.79
C GLU A 80 17.56 6.84 -6.93
N ILE A 81 16.43 6.13 -7.04
CA ILE A 81 16.17 4.91 -6.25
C ILE A 81 16.14 3.71 -7.19
N ARG A 82 17.06 2.76 -6.98
CA ARG A 82 17.14 1.49 -7.71
C ARG A 82 16.47 0.39 -6.95
N ILE A 83 15.48 -0.25 -7.57
CA ILE A 83 14.63 -1.25 -6.94
C ILE A 83 15.19 -2.65 -7.18
N ASP A 84 15.38 -3.39 -6.09
CA ASP A 84 15.75 -4.80 -6.10
C ASP A 84 14.58 -5.64 -5.60
N SER A 85 14.04 -6.49 -6.47
CA SER A 85 12.96 -7.42 -6.13
C SER A 85 13.45 -8.62 -5.32
N ALA A 86 12.52 -9.35 -4.70
CA ALA A 86 12.80 -10.60 -4.00
C ALA A 86 13.52 -11.64 -4.87
N ASN A 87 13.27 -11.62 -6.18
CA ASN A 87 13.96 -12.49 -7.13
C ASN A 87 15.47 -12.21 -7.20
N LYS A 88 15.90 -10.97 -6.93
CA LYS A 88 17.31 -10.57 -6.95
C LYS A 88 18.02 -10.83 -5.63
N HIS A 89 17.48 -10.34 -4.51
CA HIS A 89 18.14 -10.47 -3.21
C HIS A 89 17.84 -11.78 -2.46
N LYS A 90 16.83 -12.55 -2.88
CA LYS A 90 16.49 -13.90 -2.36
C LYS A 90 16.06 -13.96 -0.88
N ALA A 91 15.72 -12.83 -0.27
CA ALA A 91 15.34 -12.74 1.14
C ALA A 91 14.04 -11.94 1.32
N ALA A 92 12.95 -12.42 0.72
CA ALA A 92 11.66 -11.73 0.65
C ALA A 92 11.14 -11.22 2.01
N LEU A 93 11.31 -11.98 3.09
CA LEU A 93 10.85 -11.63 4.44
C LEU A 93 11.95 -11.00 5.31
N GLY A 94 13.13 -10.73 4.74
CA GLY A 94 14.30 -10.18 5.45
C GLY A 94 14.52 -8.67 5.28
N ILE A 95 13.52 -7.93 4.76
CA ILE A 95 13.68 -6.53 4.37
C ILE A 95 14.12 -5.64 5.53
N LEU A 96 13.49 -5.79 6.71
CA LEU A 96 13.88 -5.01 7.90
C LEU A 96 15.36 -5.18 8.25
N ASP A 97 15.87 -6.41 8.21
CA ASP A 97 17.28 -6.67 8.55
C ASP A 97 18.25 -6.06 7.53
N MET A 98 17.91 -6.12 6.25
CA MET A 98 18.72 -5.55 5.19
C MET A 98 18.81 -4.03 5.28
N VAL A 99 17.69 -3.36 5.58
CA VAL A 99 17.65 -1.89 5.77
C VAL A 99 18.37 -1.51 7.07
N LYS A 100 18.09 -2.22 8.16
CA LYS A 100 18.78 -2.01 9.46
C LYS A 100 20.29 -2.15 9.35
N ALA A 101 20.76 -3.12 8.58
CA ALA A 101 22.20 -3.37 8.37
C ALA A 101 22.86 -2.41 7.36
N GLY A 102 22.10 -1.47 6.74
CA GLY A 102 22.62 -0.56 5.73
C GLY A 102 23.01 -1.24 4.40
N GLN A 103 22.53 -2.48 4.16
CA GLN A 103 22.75 -3.16 2.87
C GLN A 103 21.89 -2.51 1.76
N TYR A 104 20.77 -1.95 2.16
CA TYR A 104 19.85 -1.15 1.38
C TYR A 104 19.46 0.11 2.16
N GLU A 105 19.42 1.24 1.48
CA GLU A 105 18.99 2.50 2.08
C GLU A 105 17.48 2.48 2.35
N MET A 106 16.71 1.75 1.54
CA MET A 106 15.26 1.65 1.66
C MET A 106 14.75 0.22 1.57
N GLY A 107 13.54 0.01 2.07
CA GLY A 107 12.79 -1.22 1.91
C GLY A 107 11.31 -0.99 1.72
N HIS A 108 10.62 -1.97 1.11
CA HIS A 108 9.16 -1.98 1.01
C HIS A 108 8.62 -3.38 1.32
N SER A 109 7.73 -3.47 2.32
CA SER A 109 7.22 -4.74 2.84
C SER A 109 5.99 -4.53 3.73
N ALA A 110 5.50 -5.62 4.33
CA ALA A 110 4.48 -5.58 5.38
C ALA A 110 5.11 -5.86 6.75
N SER A 111 4.82 -5.03 7.73
CA SER A 111 5.50 -5.06 9.04
C SER A 111 5.18 -6.29 9.89
N TYR A 112 4.09 -6.97 9.64
CA TYR A 112 3.74 -8.20 10.36
C TYR A 112 4.67 -9.40 10.02
N TYR A 113 5.45 -9.32 8.94
CA TYR A 113 6.39 -10.40 8.58
C TYR A 113 7.53 -10.57 9.57
N TRP A 114 7.82 -9.54 10.37
CA TRP A 114 8.85 -9.62 11.41
C TRP A 114 8.33 -9.56 12.85
N LYS A 115 7.06 -9.99 13.06
CA LYS A 115 6.49 -10.13 14.41
C LYS A 115 7.36 -10.93 15.38
N GLY A 116 8.11 -11.91 14.88
CA GLY A 116 9.05 -12.70 15.67
C GLY A 116 10.29 -11.93 16.15
N LYS A 117 10.55 -10.73 15.62
CA LYS A 117 11.63 -9.83 16.04
C LYS A 117 11.12 -8.73 16.95
N ASP A 118 9.97 -8.17 16.62
CA ASP A 118 9.28 -7.14 17.36
C ASP A 118 7.78 -7.24 17.10
N VAL A 119 7.06 -7.73 18.09
CA VAL A 119 5.61 -7.92 18.01
C VAL A 119 4.86 -6.61 17.74
N ASN A 120 5.41 -5.48 18.20
CA ASN A 120 4.78 -4.16 18.09
C ASN A 120 4.68 -3.65 16.65
N THR A 121 5.49 -4.20 15.73
CA THR A 121 5.45 -3.81 14.31
C THR A 121 4.13 -4.19 13.64
N MET A 122 3.42 -5.21 14.14
CA MET A 122 2.15 -5.67 13.56
C MET A 122 1.06 -4.60 13.54
N PHE A 123 1.02 -3.75 14.57
CA PHE A 123 0.02 -2.68 14.67
C PHE A 123 0.04 -1.70 13.50
N PHE A 124 1.17 -1.56 12.84
CA PHE A 124 1.35 -0.63 11.72
C PHE A 124 1.08 -1.28 10.35
N SER A 125 0.70 -2.55 10.35
CA SER A 125 0.15 -3.22 9.17
C SER A 125 -1.36 -3.40 9.35
N THR A 126 -1.78 -4.37 10.16
CA THR A 126 -3.19 -4.65 10.41
C THR A 126 -3.37 -5.38 11.73
N MET A 127 -4.56 -5.25 12.32
CA MET A 127 -4.99 -6.05 13.47
C MET A 127 -6.37 -6.65 13.18
N PRO A 128 -6.62 -7.90 13.56
CA PRO A 128 -7.95 -8.50 13.40
C PRO A 128 -9.04 -7.67 14.06
N PHE A 129 -10.18 -7.53 13.37
CA PHE A 129 -11.31 -6.69 13.80
C PHE A 129 -10.98 -5.20 14.03
N GLY A 130 -9.84 -4.76 13.49
CA GLY A 130 -9.29 -3.41 13.65
C GLY A 130 -9.95 -2.36 12.77
N MET A 131 -9.22 -1.30 12.51
CA MET A 131 -9.66 -0.15 11.73
C MET A 131 -9.70 -0.46 10.23
N ILE A 132 -10.72 0.04 9.53
CA ILE A 132 -10.74 0.09 8.06
C ILE A 132 -9.77 1.17 7.55
N ALA A 133 -9.45 1.15 6.26
CA ALA A 133 -8.40 2.02 5.70
C ALA A 133 -8.55 3.52 6.02
N PRO A 134 -9.73 4.17 5.87
CA PRO A 134 -9.86 5.58 6.23
C PRO A 134 -9.66 5.84 7.73
N GLU A 135 -10.10 4.92 8.60
CA GLU A 135 -9.88 5.01 10.05
C GLU A 135 -8.39 4.86 10.38
N GLN A 136 -7.70 3.92 9.72
CA GLN A 136 -6.26 3.65 9.92
C GLN A 136 -5.39 4.82 9.46
N TYR A 137 -5.64 5.40 8.27
CA TYR A 137 -4.93 6.59 7.81
C TYR A 137 -5.17 7.79 8.73
N ALA A 138 -6.41 7.99 9.17
CA ALA A 138 -6.72 9.08 10.08
C ALA A 138 -6.02 8.89 11.45
N TRP A 139 -5.91 7.65 11.94
CA TRP A 139 -5.12 7.35 13.13
C TRP A 139 -3.62 7.60 12.92
N PHE A 140 -3.05 7.18 11.78
CA PHE A 140 -1.64 7.42 11.47
C PHE A 140 -1.32 8.91 11.51
N TYR A 141 -2.04 9.72 10.76
CA TYR A 141 -1.67 11.12 10.53
C TYR A 141 -2.20 12.10 11.58
N TYR A 142 -3.28 11.76 12.30
CA TYR A 142 -3.95 12.66 13.24
C TYR A 142 -4.24 12.04 14.62
N GLY A 143 -4.15 10.73 14.74
CA GLY A 143 -4.45 9.99 15.97
C GLY A 143 -3.23 9.55 16.77
N GLY A 144 -2.02 10.01 16.44
CA GLY A 144 -0.77 9.67 17.12
C GLY A 144 -0.08 8.40 16.62
N GLY A 145 -0.59 7.79 15.53
CA GLY A 145 -0.04 6.55 14.99
C GLY A 145 1.39 6.69 14.47
N MET A 146 1.72 7.81 13.80
CA MET A 146 3.06 8.06 13.27
C MET A 146 4.11 8.19 14.38
N GLU A 147 3.78 8.83 15.50
CA GLU A 147 4.65 8.97 16.67
C GLU A 147 4.93 7.62 17.32
N LEU A 148 3.90 6.78 17.45
CA LEU A 148 4.03 5.41 17.97
C LEU A 148 4.85 4.53 17.03
N MET A 149 4.62 4.63 15.72
CA MET A 149 5.40 3.91 14.71
C MET A 149 6.87 4.32 14.79
N LYS A 150 7.15 5.62 14.84
CA LYS A 150 8.52 6.12 15.02
C LYS A 150 9.17 5.55 16.28
N LYS A 151 8.47 5.56 17.42
CA LYS A 151 8.96 5.02 18.70
C LYS A 151 9.33 3.54 18.61
N VAL A 152 8.54 2.74 17.87
CA VAL A 152 8.82 1.30 17.66
C VAL A 152 10.02 1.12 16.74
N TYR A 153 10.13 1.88 15.65
CA TYR A 153 11.19 1.69 14.65
C TYR A 153 12.51 2.37 15.01
N ASP A 154 12.53 3.36 15.89
CA ASP A 154 13.77 4.01 16.36
C ASP A 154 14.79 3.00 16.93
N LYS A 155 14.32 1.98 17.67
CA LYS A 155 15.18 0.92 18.22
C LYS A 155 15.78 0.00 17.14
N HIS A 156 15.23 0.03 15.94
CA HIS A 156 15.76 -0.70 14.78
C HIS A 156 16.68 0.16 13.90
N GLY A 157 16.86 1.45 14.22
CA GLY A 157 17.67 2.36 13.39
C GLY A 157 17.03 2.63 12.02
N VAL A 158 15.70 2.60 11.94
CA VAL A 158 14.92 2.72 10.72
C VAL A 158 13.79 3.73 10.92
N TYR A 159 13.55 4.58 9.94
CA TYR A 159 12.28 5.30 9.81
C TYR A 159 11.30 4.45 9.01
N SER A 160 10.04 4.41 9.45
CA SER A 160 8.96 3.73 8.76
C SER A 160 7.85 4.71 8.39
N PHE A 161 7.31 4.54 7.19
CA PHE A 161 6.24 5.36 6.63
C PHE A 161 5.16 4.45 6.04
N PRO A 162 3.88 4.86 6.02
CA PRO A 162 2.87 4.19 5.24
C PRO A 162 3.33 4.01 3.79
N GLY A 163 3.17 2.81 3.26
CA GLY A 163 3.69 2.41 1.96
C GLY A 163 2.65 1.86 1.00
N GLY A 164 1.38 1.87 1.41
CA GLY A 164 0.23 1.46 0.60
C GLY A 164 -0.73 0.55 1.33
N ASN A 165 -2.02 0.81 1.17
CA ASN A 165 -3.08 0.06 1.83
C ASN A 165 -3.80 -0.85 0.85
N THR A 166 -4.13 -2.06 1.27
CA THR A 166 -4.90 -3.00 0.45
C THR A 166 -6.40 -2.76 0.50
N GLY A 167 -6.87 -1.96 1.45
CA GLY A 167 -8.26 -1.95 1.85
C GLY A 167 -8.65 -3.22 2.60
N ASN A 168 -9.93 -3.52 2.68
CA ASN A 168 -10.41 -4.74 3.33
C ASN A 168 -10.04 -5.98 2.50
N GLN A 169 -9.42 -6.93 3.16
CA GLN A 169 -9.01 -8.19 2.54
C GLN A 169 -10.07 -9.28 2.71
N MET A 170 -9.99 -10.28 1.84
CA MET A 170 -10.81 -11.50 1.95
C MET A 170 -10.21 -12.47 2.96
N GLY A 171 -11.06 -13.31 3.56
CA GLY A 171 -10.67 -14.29 4.59
C GLY A 171 -9.86 -15.47 4.07
N GLY A 172 -9.66 -15.54 2.76
CA GLY A 172 -8.77 -16.50 2.10
C GLY A 172 -9.46 -17.56 1.25
N TRP A 173 -8.62 -18.36 0.60
CA TRP A 173 -8.97 -19.46 -0.29
C TRP A 173 -8.82 -20.79 0.42
N PHE A 174 -9.86 -21.62 0.37
CA PHE A 174 -9.93 -22.90 1.05
C PHE A 174 -10.24 -24.02 0.06
N ARG A 175 -9.53 -25.15 0.21
CA ARG A 175 -9.79 -26.37 -0.58
C ARG A 175 -11.03 -27.11 -0.07
N LYS A 176 -11.40 -26.91 1.20
CA LYS A 176 -12.59 -27.47 1.84
C LYS A 176 -13.40 -26.37 2.50
N GLU A 177 -14.70 -26.54 2.53
CA GLU A 177 -15.61 -25.65 3.23
C GLU A 177 -15.45 -25.77 4.76
N ILE A 178 -15.49 -24.66 5.46
CA ILE A 178 -15.39 -24.56 6.91
C ILE A 178 -16.77 -24.23 7.46
N ASN A 179 -17.43 -25.19 8.07
CA ASN A 179 -18.79 -25.06 8.56
C ASN A 179 -18.86 -24.98 10.10
N SER A 180 -17.83 -25.46 10.79
CA SER A 180 -17.75 -25.54 12.24
C SER A 180 -16.35 -25.29 12.77
N LEU A 181 -16.21 -25.12 14.08
CA LEU A 181 -14.90 -25.03 14.75
C LEU A 181 -14.08 -26.32 14.62
N ASP A 182 -14.75 -27.45 14.50
CA ASP A 182 -14.06 -28.75 14.33
C ASP A 182 -13.35 -28.81 12.98
N ASP A 183 -13.86 -28.15 11.93
CA ASP A 183 -13.22 -28.09 10.62
C ASP A 183 -11.91 -27.31 10.64
N LEU A 184 -11.69 -26.45 11.63
CA LEU A 184 -10.45 -25.73 11.83
C LEU A 184 -9.34 -26.58 12.47
N GLN A 185 -9.69 -27.65 13.17
CA GLN A 185 -8.73 -28.48 13.90
C GLN A 185 -7.74 -29.18 12.96
N GLY A 186 -6.45 -28.86 13.12
CA GLY A 186 -5.38 -29.39 12.29
C GLY A 186 -5.36 -28.91 10.84
N HIS A 187 -6.26 -27.97 10.46
CA HIS A 187 -6.28 -27.36 9.13
C HIS A 187 -4.98 -26.57 8.90
N LYS A 188 -4.28 -26.84 7.81
CA LYS A 188 -3.00 -26.18 7.52
C LYS A 188 -3.25 -24.92 6.71
N MET A 189 -2.99 -23.78 7.28
CA MET A 189 -3.24 -22.50 6.61
C MET A 189 -2.02 -21.57 6.61
N ARG A 190 -1.74 -20.97 5.47
CA ARG A 190 -0.86 -19.82 5.41
C ARG A 190 -1.67 -18.56 5.74
N ILE A 191 -1.31 -17.91 6.82
CA ILE A 191 -1.85 -16.62 7.22
C ILE A 191 -0.80 -15.89 8.08
N PRO A 192 -0.44 -14.63 7.73
CA PRO A 192 0.57 -13.88 8.47
C PRO A 192 -0.02 -13.15 9.68
N GLY A 193 0.85 -12.47 10.42
CA GLY A 193 0.45 -11.49 11.42
C GLY A 193 -0.24 -12.08 12.64
N PHE A 194 -1.04 -11.23 13.28
CA PHE A 194 -1.77 -11.57 14.50
C PHE A 194 -2.96 -12.52 14.24
N ALA A 195 -3.53 -12.44 13.03
CA ALA A 195 -4.59 -13.36 12.61
C ALA A 195 -4.14 -14.82 12.63
N GLY A 196 -2.86 -15.07 12.31
CA GLY A 196 -2.26 -16.39 12.48
C GLY A 196 -2.27 -16.89 13.92
N GLU A 197 -1.98 -16.02 14.90
CA GLU A 197 -2.06 -16.37 16.33
C GLU A 197 -3.49 -16.71 16.75
N VAL A 198 -4.47 -15.93 16.27
CA VAL A 198 -5.90 -16.16 16.54
C VAL A 198 -6.32 -17.55 16.03
N LEU A 199 -6.00 -17.87 14.78
CA LEU A 199 -6.34 -19.19 14.22
C LEU A 199 -5.57 -20.34 14.86
N ALA A 200 -4.31 -20.13 15.25
CA ALA A 200 -3.53 -21.15 15.97
C ALA A 200 -4.16 -21.47 17.32
N LYS A 201 -4.69 -20.47 18.04
CA LYS A 201 -5.43 -20.67 19.30
C LYS A 201 -6.72 -21.49 19.10
N LEU A 202 -7.28 -21.47 17.88
CA LEU A 202 -8.44 -22.25 17.48
C LEU A 202 -8.09 -23.60 16.84
N GLY A 203 -6.82 -24.04 16.90
CA GLY A 203 -6.38 -25.36 16.45
C GLY A 203 -5.90 -25.45 15.00
N VAL A 204 -5.82 -24.33 14.27
CA VAL A 204 -5.25 -24.28 12.92
C VAL A 204 -3.72 -24.41 12.98
N VAL A 205 -3.14 -25.19 12.08
CA VAL A 205 -1.68 -25.27 11.90
C VAL A 205 -1.23 -24.15 10.97
N VAL A 206 -0.75 -23.06 11.56
CA VAL A 206 -0.42 -21.83 10.86
C VAL A 206 1.04 -21.81 10.37
N THR A 207 1.25 -21.33 9.16
CA THR A 207 2.58 -21.07 8.60
C THR A 207 2.64 -19.71 7.91
N ASN A 208 3.84 -19.14 7.83
CA ASN A 208 4.11 -17.92 7.07
C ASN A 208 5.01 -18.24 5.88
N ILE A 209 4.45 -18.25 4.68
CA ILE A 209 5.13 -18.56 3.42
C ILE A 209 5.24 -17.28 2.59
N ALA A 210 6.39 -17.08 1.96
CA ALA A 210 6.63 -15.92 1.09
C ALA A 210 5.67 -15.90 -0.12
N PRO A 211 5.31 -14.70 -0.64
CA PRO A 211 4.31 -14.56 -1.70
C PRO A 211 4.55 -15.44 -2.94
N GLY A 212 5.79 -15.53 -3.40
CA GLY A 212 6.13 -16.29 -4.61
C GLY A 212 5.98 -17.82 -4.50
N GLU A 213 5.69 -18.34 -3.30
CA GLU A 213 5.59 -19.78 -3.04
C GLU A 213 4.15 -20.25 -2.77
N LEU A 214 3.19 -19.31 -2.65
CA LEU A 214 1.82 -19.57 -2.18
C LEU A 214 1.05 -20.51 -3.11
N TYR A 215 1.06 -20.24 -4.43
CA TYR A 215 0.36 -21.07 -5.39
C TYR A 215 0.83 -22.53 -5.32
N THR A 216 2.14 -22.73 -5.36
CA THR A 216 2.73 -24.08 -5.33
C THR A 216 2.44 -24.79 -4.01
N ALA A 217 2.45 -24.08 -2.88
CA ALA A 217 2.15 -24.67 -1.57
C ALA A 217 0.69 -25.17 -1.49
N LEU A 218 -0.27 -24.37 -1.99
CA LEU A 218 -1.69 -24.74 -2.03
C LEU A 218 -1.96 -25.85 -3.07
N GLU A 219 -1.40 -25.75 -4.27
CA GLU A 219 -1.54 -26.72 -5.36
C GLU A 219 -1.06 -28.12 -4.92
N ARG A 220 0.12 -28.20 -4.28
CA ARG A 220 0.70 -29.46 -3.81
C ARG A 220 0.06 -29.99 -2.53
N GLY A 221 -0.84 -29.24 -1.89
CA GLY A 221 -1.47 -29.63 -0.63
C GLY A 221 -0.53 -29.60 0.58
N THR A 222 0.57 -28.85 0.50
CA THR A 222 1.42 -28.52 1.65
C THR A 222 0.63 -27.72 2.68
N ILE A 223 -0.27 -26.86 2.18
CA ILE A 223 -1.30 -26.16 2.94
C ILE A 223 -2.70 -26.48 2.36
N ASP A 224 -3.72 -26.39 3.20
CA ASP A 224 -5.13 -26.64 2.86
C ASP A 224 -5.86 -25.35 2.52
N ALA A 225 -5.36 -24.23 3.00
CA ALA A 225 -5.89 -22.89 2.78
C ALA A 225 -4.78 -21.84 2.81
N LEU A 226 -5.05 -20.70 2.19
CA LEU A 226 -4.23 -19.51 2.33
C LEU A 226 -5.10 -18.27 2.32
N GLU A 227 -4.62 -17.28 3.00
CA GLU A 227 -5.03 -15.89 2.87
C GLU A 227 -3.94 -15.12 2.11
N TRP A 228 -4.35 -14.20 1.22
CA TRP A 228 -3.39 -13.35 0.52
C TRP A 228 -3.81 -11.88 0.57
N VAL A 229 -4.77 -11.44 -0.22
CA VAL A 229 -5.27 -10.06 -0.18
C VAL A 229 -6.77 -10.01 -0.47
N GLY A 230 -7.14 -10.20 -1.71
CA GLY A 230 -8.48 -10.03 -2.24
C GLY A 230 -8.46 -10.07 -3.76
N PRO A 231 -9.58 -9.85 -4.44
CA PRO A 231 -9.68 -10.02 -5.89
C PRO A 231 -8.61 -9.26 -6.67
N SER A 232 -8.17 -8.09 -6.18
CA SER A 232 -7.14 -7.26 -6.84
C SER A 232 -5.85 -8.02 -7.16
N LEU A 233 -5.42 -8.90 -6.28
CA LEU A 233 -4.19 -9.67 -6.42
C LEU A 233 -4.41 -11.17 -6.52
N ASP A 234 -5.46 -11.71 -5.87
CA ASP A 234 -5.71 -13.14 -5.79
C ASP A 234 -6.01 -13.77 -7.15
N LEU A 235 -6.77 -13.06 -8.01
CA LEU A 235 -7.07 -13.52 -9.36
C LEU A 235 -5.80 -13.75 -10.18
N ASN A 236 -4.84 -12.83 -10.08
CA ASN A 236 -3.56 -12.94 -10.79
C ASN A 236 -2.66 -14.07 -10.25
N MET A 237 -2.85 -14.43 -8.98
CA MET A 237 -2.14 -15.56 -8.35
C MET A 237 -2.72 -16.91 -8.75
N GLY A 238 -3.95 -16.95 -9.29
CA GLY A 238 -4.58 -18.16 -9.82
C GLY A 238 -5.21 -19.09 -8.77
N PHE A 239 -5.45 -18.63 -7.54
CA PHE A 239 -5.96 -19.44 -6.44
C PHE A 239 -7.36 -20.00 -6.73
N GLN A 240 -8.21 -19.27 -7.47
CA GLN A 240 -9.53 -19.68 -7.92
C GLN A 240 -9.53 -21.00 -8.71
N LYS A 241 -8.38 -21.38 -9.30
CA LYS A 241 -8.23 -22.61 -10.09
C LYS A 241 -8.00 -23.87 -9.23
N ILE A 242 -7.61 -23.68 -7.96
CA ILE A 242 -7.15 -24.78 -7.09
C ILE A 242 -7.87 -24.83 -5.74
N ALA A 243 -8.64 -23.79 -5.39
CA ALA A 243 -9.41 -23.72 -4.16
C ALA A 243 -10.79 -23.10 -4.46
N PRO A 244 -11.90 -23.88 -4.30
CA PRO A 244 -13.23 -23.42 -4.73
C PRO A 244 -13.96 -22.54 -3.71
N PHE A 245 -13.48 -22.42 -2.48
CA PHE A 245 -14.16 -21.66 -1.43
C PHE A 245 -13.39 -20.39 -1.11
N TYR A 246 -14.04 -19.24 -1.30
CA TYR A 246 -13.47 -17.92 -1.06
C TYR A 246 -14.24 -17.22 0.06
N TYR A 247 -13.58 -16.99 1.18
CA TYR A 247 -14.21 -16.47 2.39
C TYR A 247 -14.13 -14.97 2.49
N THR A 248 -15.21 -14.33 2.99
CA THR A 248 -15.20 -12.91 3.32
C THR A 248 -14.25 -12.58 4.48
N GLY A 249 -13.75 -11.35 4.49
CA GLY A 249 -12.74 -10.91 5.44
C GLY A 249 -13.25 -10.76 6.88
N TRP A 250 -12.34 -11.02 7.84
CA TRP A 250 -12.55 -10.83 9.26
C TRP A 250 -11.32 -10.26 9.98
N HIS A 251 -10.15 -10.39 9.39
CA HIS A 251 -8.85 -10.26 10.04
C HIS A 251 -8.03 -9.06 9.59
N GLU A 252 -8.17 -8.64 8.33
CA GLU A 252 -7.41 -7.56 7.72
C GLU A 252 -8.34 -6.51 7.08
N PRO A 253 -9.02 -5.68 7.89
CA PRO A 253 -9.94 -4.66 7.38
C PRO A 253 -9.22 -3.53 6.64
N ALA A 254 -7.91 -3.39 6.85
CA ALA A 254 -6.99 -2.52 6.16
C ALA A 254 -5.57 -3.02 6.42
N THR A 255 -4.83 -3.36 5.39
CA THR A 255 -3.43 -3.78 5.56
C THR A 255 -2.53 -2.75 4.94
N GLU A 256 -1.84 -2.01 5.81
CA GLU A 256 -0.84 -1.03 5.41
C GLU A 256 0.50 -1.71 5.19
N LEU A 257 1.06 -1.53 4.00
CA LEU A 257 2.46 -1.82 3.72
C LEU A 257 3.33 -0.65 4.20
N GLN A 258 4.63 -0.84 4.22
CA GLN A 258 5.54 0.18 4.72
C GLN A 258 6.70 0.41 3.77
N PHE A 259 7.04 1.69 3.57
CA PHE A 259 8.36 2.11 3.20
C PHE A 259 9.21 2.22 4.47
N MET A 260 10.37 1.61 4.44
CA MET A 260 11.39 1.72 5.49
C MET A 260 12.60 2.42 4.92
N VAL A 261 13.20 3.29 5.72
CA VAL A 261 14.41 4.02 5.33
C VAL A 261 15.44 3.87 6.44
N ASN A 262 16.66 3.49 6.08
CA ASN A 262 17.76 3.49 7.02
C ASN A 262 17.94 4.88 7.62
N LYS A 263 17.97 4.97 8.95
CA LYS A 263 17.95 6.25 9.66
C LYS A 263 19.16 7.12 9.33
N GLU A 264 20.33 6.55 9.32
CA GLU A 264 21.58 7.29 9.03
C GLU A 264 21.59 7.81 7.59
N ALA A 265 21.12 6.99 6.64
CA ALA A 265 21.01 7.41 5.24
C ALA A 265 20.01 8.55 5.07
N PHE A 266 18.83 8.48 5.73
CA PHE A 266 17.82 9.53 5.66
C PHE A 266 18.31 10.85 6.27
N ASP A 267 18.90 10.77 7.47
CA ASP A 267 19.40 11.95 8.19
C ASP A 267 20.57 12.65 7.45
N ALA A 268 21.29 11.91 6.60
CA ALA A 268 22.37 12.45 5.75
C ALA A 268 21.86 13.16 4.47
N LEU A 269 20.60 12.96 4.09
CA LEU A 269 20.05 13.66 2.92
C LEU A 269 19.87 15.15 3.21
N PRO A 270 20.06 16.03 2.18
CA PRO A 270 19.58 17.41 2.24
C PRO A 270 18.08 17.48 2.56
N ALA A 271 17.67 18.48 3.34
CA ALA A 271 16.29 18.62 3.82
C ALA A 271 15.24 18.57 2.69
N HIS A 272 15.51 19.21 1.55
CA HIS A 272 14.59 19.17 0.42
C HIS A 272 14.40 17.76 -0.17
N LEU A 273 15.44 16.90 -0.14
CA LEU A 273 15.33 15.52 -0.61
C LEU A 273 14.59 14.63 0.41
N GLN A 274 14.74 14.92 1.72
CA GLN A 274 13.94 14.25 2.76
C GLN A 274 12.45 14.55 2.58
N GLU A 275 12.09 15.80 2.28
CA GLU A 275 10.70 16.21 2.02
C GLU A 275 10.15 15.57 0.74
N ILE A 276 10.91 15.63 -0.36
CA ILE A 276 10.53 14.99 -1.63
C ILE A 276 10.28 13.49 -1.43
N LEU A 277 11.17 12.79 -0.74
CA LEU A 277 11.04 11.36 -0.49
C LEU A 277 9.80 11.06 0.36
N THR A 278 9.58 11.84 1.42
CA THR A 278 8.41 11.68 2.30
C THR A 278 7.09 11.88 1.55
N ILE A 279 6.98 12.93 0.74
CA ILE A 279 5.79 13.20 -0.07
C ILE A 279 5.58 12.10 -1.13
N ALA A 280 6.65 11.65 -1.78
CA ALA A 280 6.56 10.58 -2.78
C ALA A 280 6.08 9.26 -2.17
N MET A 281 6.56 8.88 -0.98
CA MET A 281 6.09 7.71 -0.26
C MET A 281 4.61 7.83 0.13
N GLN A 282 4.21 8.97 0.66
CA GLN A 282 2.82 9.22 1.07
C GLN A 282 1.85 9.19 -0.12
N TYR A 283 2.22 9.80 -1.25
CA TYR A 283 1.38 9.76 -2.44
C TYR A 283 1.30 8.35 -3.03
N ALA A 284 2.41 7.62 -3.11
CA ALA A 284 2.43 6.25 -3.62
C ALA A 284 1.56 5.31 -2.75
N ALA A 285 1.55 5.53 -1.43
CA ALA A 285 0.69 4.79 -0.51
C ALA A 285 -0.81 5.04 -0.80
N TYR A 286 -1.21 6.29 -0.98
CA TYR A 286 -2.58 6.64 -1.34
C TYR A 286 -2.99 6.08 -2.71
N ASP A 287 -2.14 6.23 -3.71
CA ASP A 287 -2.37 5.71 -5.06
C ASP A 287 -2.54 4.18 -5.06
N MET A 288 -1.72 3.48 -4.28
CA MET A 288 -1.85 2.04 -4.11
C MET A 288 -3.21 1.65 -3.50
N TYR A 289 -3.69 2.38 -2.51
CA TYR A 289 -5.01 2.14 -1.92
C TYR A 289 -6.13 2.30 -2.94
N ALA A 290 -6.12 3.42 -3.67
CA ALA A 290 -7.12 3.68 -4.71
C ALA A 290 -7.10 2.59 -5.80
N ARG A 291 -5.91 2.15 -6.21
CA ARG A 291 -5.73 1.08 -7.17
C ARG A 291 -6.16 -0.28 -6.65
N SER A 292 -5.83 -0.62 -5.40
CA SER A 292 -6.26 -1.87 -4.76
C SER A 292 -7.78 -2.00 -4.74
N TYR A 293 -8.47 -0.90 -4.42
CA TYR A 293 -9.94 -0.86 -4.42
C TYR A 293 -10.51 -1.04 -5.83
N HIS A 294 -9.98 -0.28 -6.81
CA HIS A 294 -10.42 -0.37 -8.21
C HIS A 294 -10.21 -1.79 -8.77
N ASP A 295 -8.99 -2.32 -8.65
CA ASP A 295 -8.66 -3.64 -9.21
C ASP A 295 -9.43 -4.77 -8.47
N SER A 296 -9.77 -4.60 -7.17
CA SER A 296 -10.65 -5.53 -6.47
C SER A 296 -12.05 -5.57 -7.06
N ALA A 297 -12.64 -4.40 -7.37
CA ALA A 297 -13.97 -4.34 -7.97
C ALA A 297 -13.99 -4.95 -9.39
N VAL A 298 -13.00 -4.64 -10.22
CA VAL A 298 -12.89 -5.16 -11.59
C VAL A 298 -12.65 -6.67 -11.59
N ASN A 299 -11.69 -7.14 -10.79
CA ASN A 299 -11.36 -8.55 -10.74
C ASN A 299 -12.45 -9.38 -10.06
N TRP A 300 -13.23 -8.78 -9.13
CA TRP A 300 -14.39 -9.46 -8.57
C TRP A 300 -15.42 -9.76 -9.65
N ALA A 301 -15.76 -8.79 -10.49
CA ALA A 301 -16.65 -9.00 -11.63
C ALA A 301 -16.14 -10.11 -12.57
N SER A 302 -14.83 -10.15 -12.84
CA SER A 302 -14.20 -11.22 -13.64
C SER A 302 -14.30 -12.59 -12.94
N ILE A 303 -14.15 -12.66 -11.61
CA ILE A 303 -14.32 -13.92 -10.87
C ILE A 303 -15.77 -14.43 -11.00
N GLU A 304 -16.76 -13.56 -10.85
CA GLU A 304 -18.19 -13.95 -10.99
C GLU A 304 -18.52 -14.44 -12.39
N GLU A 305 -17.97 -13.84 -13.44
CA GLU A 305 -18.24 -14.19 -14.83
C GLU A 305 -17.46 -15.44 -15.31
N GLU A 306 -16.15 -15.48 -15.03
CA GLU A 306 -15.24 -16.47 -15.60
C GLU A 306 -15.07 -17.72 -14.74
N TYR A 307 -15.35 -17.64 -13.42
CA TYR A 307 -15.16 -18.72 -12.45
C TYR A 307 -16.41 -18.95 -11.60
N PRO A 308 -17.56 -19.28 -12.21
CA PRO A 308 -18.84 -19.44 -11.50
C PRO A 308 -18.83 -20.62 -10.50
N GLU A 309 -17.82 -21.49 -10.56
CA GLU A 309 -17.61 -22.57 -9.58
C GLU A 309 -17.05 -22.06 -8.25
N VAL A 310 -16.50 -20.87 -8.19
CA VAL A 310 -16.01 -20.25 -6.95
C VAL A 310 -17.18 -19.92 -6.03
N LYS A 311 -17.13 -20.46 -4.82
CA LYS A 311 -18.18 -20.32 -3.84
C LYS A 311 -17.78 -19.30 -2.78
N ILE A 312 -18.44 -18.14 -2.81
CA ILE A 312 -18.27 -17.16 -1.75
C ILE A 312 -18.89 -17.66 -0.48
N ARG A 313 -18.16 -17.55 0.61
CA ARG A 313 -18.56 -17.99 1.95
C ARG A 313 -18.30 -16.91 2.98
N THR A 314 -19.08 -16.96 4.02
CA THR A 314 -18.88 -16.18 5.25
C THR A 314 -18.75 -17.20 6.39
N PHE A 315 -17.80 -17.00 7.28
CA PHE A 315 -17.71 -17.83 8.48
C PHE A 315 -18.98 -17.71 9.32
N SER A 316 -19.40 -18.82 9.92
CA SER A 316 -20.60 -18.82 10.77
C SER A 316 -20.44 -17.82 11.94
N PRO A 317 -21.57 -17.30 12.50
CA PRO A 317 -21.51 -16.44 13.67
C PRO A 317 -20.76 -17.06 14.85
N GLU A 318 -20.83 -18.39 15.00
CA GLU A 318 -20.11 -19.14 16.04
C GLU A 318 -18.60 -19.06 15.84
N ILE A 319 -18.12 -19.29 14.61
CA ILE A 319 -16.69 -19.22 14.26
C ILE A 319 -16.19 -17.78 14.45
N ILE A 320 -16.93 -16.77 13.99
CA ILE A 320 -16.57 -15.36 14.17
C ILE A 320 -16.52 -14.99 15.65
N ALA A 321 -17.46 -15.47 16.46
CA ALA A 321 -17.44 -15.23 17.91
C ALA A 321 -16.21 -15.85 18.58
N ALA A 322 -15.85 -17.08 18.22
CA ALA A 322 -14.65 -17.74 18.72
C ALA A 322 -13.36 -17.01 18.30
N MET A 323 -13.28 -16.54 17.04
CA MET A 323 -12.15 -15.73 16.56
C MET A 323 -12.02 -14.40 17.34
N LYS A 324 -13.15 -13.72 17.61
CA LYS A 324 -13.16 -12.48 18.41
C LYS A 324 -12.68 -12.75 19.84
N GLN A 325 -13.19 -13.79 20.48
CA GLN A 325 -12.77 -14.16 21.83
C GLN A 325 -11.27 -14.48 21.88
N ALA A 326 -10.78 -15.31 20.96
CA ALA A 326 -9.36 -15.65 20.87
C ALA A 326 -8.49 -14.41 20.66
N ASN A 327 -8.96 -13.49 19.81
CA ASN A 327 -8.28 -12.19 19.57
C ASN A 327 -8.21 -11.33 20.83
N GLU A 328 -9.32 -11.17 21.56
CA GLU A 328 -9.37 -10.40 22.80
C GLU A 328 -8.45 -10.98 23.88
N GLU A 329 -8.44 -12.28 24.04
CA GLU A 329 -7.56 -12.97 25.00
C GLU A 329 -6.08 -12.76 24.65
N LEU A 330 -5.69 -12.95 23.37
CA LEU A 330 -4.30 -12.75 22.90
C LEU A 330 -3.84 -11.30 23.03
N LEU A 331 -4.73 -10.33 22.73
CA LEU A 331 -4.44 -8.92 22.91
C LEU A 331 -4.21 -8.57 24.39
N ALA A 332 -5.03 -9.11 25.29
CA ALA A 332 -4.89 -8.90 26.72
C ALA A 332 -3.59 -9.54 27.26
N GLU A 333 -3.27 -10.77 26.85
CA GLU A 333 -2.03 -11.47 27.21
C GLU A 333 -0.79 -10.68 26.73
N SER A 334 -0.80 -10.20 25.48
CA SER A 334 0.30 -9.43 24.89
C SER A 334 0.46 -8.07 25.56
N ALA A 335 -0.63 -7.36 25.85
CA ALA A 335 -0.61 -6.08 26.55
C ALA A 335 -0.13 -6.20 28.01
N ALA A 336 -0.37 -7.33 28.67
CA ALA A 336 0.14 -7.60 30.03
C ALA A 336 1.65 -7.88 30.01
N ALA A 337 2.17 -8.45 28.92
CA ALA A 337 3.58 -8.82 28.80
C ALA A 337 4.47 -7.67 28.29
N ASP A 338 3.95 -6.76 27.45
CA ASP A 338 4.72 -5.67 26.83
C ASP A 338 4.02 -4.32 26.97
N PRO A 339 4.61 -3.38 27.77
CA PRO A 339 4.06 -2.03 27.93
C PRO A 339 3.94 -1.23 26.63
N ALA A 340 4.84 -1.44 25.64
CA ALA A 340 4.76 -0.77 24.35
C ALA A 340 3.59 -1.31 23.52
N PHE A 341 3.36 -2.62 23.55
CA PHE A 341 2.18 -3.24 22.94
C PHE A 341 0.89 -2.64 23.53
N LYS A 342 0.84 -2.55 24.87
CA LYS A 342 -0.29 -1.97 25.59
C LYS A 342 -0.56 -0.52 25.17
N GLU A 343 0.49 0.32 25.11
CA GLU A 343 0.38 1.73 24.70
C GLU A 343 -0.23 1.87 23.31
N ILE A 344 0.24 1.06 22.34
CA ILE A 344 -0.24 1.12 20.96
C ILE A 344 -1.69 0.61 20.88
N LEU A 345 -1.99 -0.51 21.55
CA LEU A 345 -3.34 -1.08 21.59
C LEU A 345 -4.36 -0.11 22.18
N GLU A 346 -4.01 0.56 23.29
CA GLU A 346 -4.87 1.56 23.93
C GLU A 346 -5.11 2.75 22.99
N SER A 347 -4.07 3.24 22.29
CA SER A 347 -4.20 4.31 21.32
C SER A 347 -5.13 3.92 20.15
N GLN A 348 -4.91 2.77 19.53
CA GLN A 348 -5.77 2.29 18.44
C GLN A 348 -7.21 2.08 18.92
N SER A 349 -7.40 1.45 20.06
CA SER A 349 -8.73 1.18 20.62
C SER A 349 -9.50 2.46 20.94
N ALA A 350 -8.84 3.45 21.54
CA ALA A 350 -9.43 4.74 21.85
C ALA A 350 -9.83 5.49 20.58
N TYR A 351 -8.94 5.51 19.57
CA TYR A 351 -9.21 6.18 18.31
C TYR A 351 -10.35 5.49 17.53
N MET A 352 -10.29 4.16 17.40
CA MET A 352 -11.32 3.37 16.73
C MET A 352 -12.71 3.58 17.34
N LYS A 353 -12.80 3.68 18.67
CA LYS A 353 -14.07 3.95 19.36
C LYS A 353 -14.70 5.29 18.95
N ILE A 354 -13.88 6.29 18.63
CA ILE A 354 -14.35 7.60 18.16
C ILE A 354 -14.70 7.52 16.67
N ALA A 355 -13.79 6.97 15.85
CA ALA A 355 -13.94 6.86 14.41
C ALA A 355 -15.20 6.04 14.02
N ARG A 356 -15.45 4.90 14.71
CA ARG A 356 -16.60 4.03 14.45
C ARG A 356 -17.95 4.71 14.67
N LYS A 357 -18.05 5.66 15.59
CA LYS A 357 -19.28 6.46 15.77
C LYS A 357 -19.57 7.32 14.55
N TRP A 358 -18.52 7.83 13.91
CA TRP A 358 -18.67 8.57 12.65
C TRP A 358 -18.97 7.62 11.48
N THR A 359 -18.19 6.54 11.34
CA THR A 359 -18.40 5.54 10.29
C THR A 359 -19.84 4.99 10.30
N GLU A 360 -20.42 4.75 11.50
CA GLU A 360 -21.77 4.23 11.66
C GLU A 360 -22.85 5.16 11.07
N ILE A 361 -22.75 6.46 11.33
CA ILE A 361 -23.74 7.46 10.88
C ILE A 361 -23.42 8.08 9.51
N SER A 362 -22.27 7.78 8.93
CA SER A 362 -21.82 8.24 7.62
C SER A 362 -21.77 7.09 6.61
N ASP A 363 -20.58 6.55 6.35
CA ASP A 363 -20.37 5.59 5.26
C ASP A 363 -21.21 4.34 5.41
N TYR A 364 -21.34 3.78 6.62
CA TYR A 364 -22.14 2.58 6.84
C TYR A 364 -23.64 2.86 6.64
N ALA A 365 -24.17 3.97 7.18
CA ALA A 365 -25.57 4.33 6.99
C ALA A 365 -25.85 4.57 5.50
N TYR A 366 -24.98 5.32 4.81
CA TYR A 366 -25.13 5.56 3.38
C TYR A 366 -25.13 4.27 2.57
N LEU A 367 -24.12 3.40 2.79
CA LEU A 367 -24.01 2.14 2.05
C LEU A 367 -25.18 1.21 2.35
N LYS A 368 -25.60 1.08 3.63
CA LYS A 368 -26.71 0.23 4.03
C LYS A 368 -28.01 0.60 3.33
N ASP A 369 -28.25 1.91 3.13
CA ASP A 369 -29.50 2.40 2.56
C ASP A 369 -29.46 2.53 1.02
N ASN A 370 -28.27 2.38 0.39
CA ASN A 370 -28.07 2.60 -1.05
C ASN A 370 -27.39 1.43 -1.79
N LEU A 371 -27.06 0.33 -1.13
CA LEU A 371 -26.68 -0.92 -1.79
C LEU A 371 -27.98 -1.66 -2.18
N GLU A 372 -28.27 -1.72 -3.49
CA GLU A 372 -29.37 -2.49 -4.06
C GLU A 372 -28.99 -3.98 -4.23
#